data_8b8157452d508fb74aa70c9b04d3917b
#
_entry.id   8b8157452d508fb74aa70c9b04d3917b
#
_cell.length_a   1.000
_cell.length_b   1.000
_cell.length_c   1.000
_cell.angle_alpha   90.00
_cell.angle_beta   90.00
_cell.angle_gamma   90.00
#
_symmetry.space_group_name_H-M   'P 1'
#
loop_
_entity.id
_entity.type
_entity.pdbx_description
1 polymer ?
#
loop_
_entity_poly.entity_id
_entity_poly.type
_entity_poly.pdbx_seq_one_letter_code
_entity_poly.pdbx_strand_id
1 'polypeptide(L)'
;MATMPQFIPPEVVQDLDFPQREAAFFYGLFLRGHSADQLRRDIEVPPAVLAKWHREAERDPQLRDVFTRMVDYRRHVLAFFDVLVGSDGQPQRVQ
;
A
#
# COMPACT_ATOMS: atom_id res chain seq x y z
N MET A 1 -13.69 -18.53 20.06
CA MET A 1 -13.36 -18.13 20.04
C MET A 1 -12.89 -17.67 19.30
N ALA A 2 -13.02 -17.60 19.04
CA ALA A 2 -12.60 -17.16 18.42
C ALA A 2 -11.77 -16.64 18.39
N THR A 3 -11.60 -16.82 18.37
CA THR A 3 -10.56 -16.32 18.66
C THR A 3 -9.54 -16.10 17.68
N MET A 4 -9.64 -16.43 16.57
CA MET A 4 -8.76 -16.25 15.62
C MET A 4 -8.23 -14.94 15.65
N PRO A 5 -8.96 -13.93 15.59
CA PRO A 5 -8.41 -12.63 15.60
C PRO A 5 -7.69 -12.37 16.88
N GLN A 6 -7.90 -13.20 17.82
CA GLN A 6 -7.30 -12.98 19.03
C GLN A 6 -5.87 -13.20 19.06
N PHE A 7 -5.30 -13.80 18.06
CA PHE A 7 -3.91 -14.01 18.00
C PHE A 7 -3.23 -12.68 18.04
N ILE A 8 -3.81 -11.60 17.53
CA ILE A 8 -3.17 -10.31 17.42
C ILE A 8 -3.80 -9.39 18.44
N PRO A 9 -3.04 -8.93 19.43
CA PRO A 9 -3.59 -8.00 20.41
C PRO A 9 -4.04 -6.72 19.75
N PRO A 10 -5.06 -6.05 20.31
CA PRO A 10 -5.54 -4.81 19.72
C PRO A 10 -4.46 -3.75 19.56
N GLU A 11 -3.50 -3.72 20.45
CA GLU A 11 -2.43 -2.73 20.34
C GLU A 11 -1.61 -2.95 19.09
N VAL A 12 -1.35 -4.20 18.75
CA VAL A 12 -0.57 -4.51 17.58
C VAL A 12 -1.35 -4.13 16.33
N VAL A 13 -2.65 -4.39 16.33
CA VAL A 13 -3.48 -4.04 15.20
C VAL A 13 -3.48 -2.55 14.97
N GLN A 14 -3.51 -1.77 16.06
CA GLN A 14 -3.49 -0.34 15.93
C GLN A 14 -2.16 0.19 15.42
N ASP A 15 -1.07 -0.49 15.74
CA ASP A 15 0.24 -0.08 15.28
C ASP A 15 0.43 -0.37 13.81
N LEU A 16 -0.33 -1.32 13.28
CA LEU A 16 -0.21 -1.66 11.88
C LEU A 16 -1.32 -0.97 11.11
N ASP A 17 -1.01 0.23 10.62
CA ASP A 17 -1.91 0.94 9.75
C ASP A 17 -2.33 0.10 8.60
N PHE A 18 -3.46 0.43 7.99
CA PHE A 18 -3.91 -0.26 6.81
C PHE A 18 -2.89 -0.19 5.67
N PRO A 19 -2.22 0.96 5.43
CA PRO A 19 -1.20 0.98 4.37
C PRO A 19 -0.07 0.02 4.63
N GLN A 20 0.34 -0.14 5.90
CA GLN A 20 1.42 -1.06 6.22
C GLN A 20 0.99 -2.50 6.00
N ARG A 21 -0.24 -2.81 6.32
CA ARG A 21 -0.76 -4.16 6.14
C ARG A 21 -0.86 -4.50 4.66
N GLU A 22 -1.32 -3.56 3.88
CA GLU A 22 -1.45 -3.79 2.45
C GLU A 22 -0.07 -3.91 1.81
N ALA A 23 0.88 -3.10 2.27
CA ALA A 23 2.25 -3.21 1.79
C ALA A 23 2.84 -4.58 2.11
N ALA A 24 2.53 -5.10 3.29
CA ALA A 24 2.99 -6.43 3.68
C ALA A 24 2.41 -7.51 2.77
N PHE A 25 1.16 -7.33 2.35
CA PHE A 25 0.53 -8.25 1.43
C PHE A 25 1.30 -8.26 0.09
N PHE A 26 1.60 -7.10 -0.44
CA PHE A 26 2.35 -7.01 -1.70
C PHE A 26 3.76 -7.53 -1.53
N TYR A 27 4.35 -7.30 -0.37
CA TYR A 27 5.68 -7.82 -0.10
C TYR A 27 5.65 -9.36 -0.10
N GLY A 28 4.57 -9.94 0.41
CA GLY A 28 4.40 -11.39 0.36
C GLY A 28 4.38 -11.91 -1.07
N LEU A 29 3.75 -11.16 -1.98
CA LEU A 29 3.75 -11.53 -3.39
C LEU A 29 5.15 -11.41 -3.98
N PHE A 30 5.88 -10.38 -3.58
CA PHE A 30 7.26 -10.19 -4.03
C PHE A 30 8.11 -11.40 -3.60
N LEU A 31 7.94 -11.86 -2.37
CA LEU A 31 8.69 -13.00 -1.89
C LEU A 31 8.33 -14.29 -2.63
N ARG A 32 7.17 -14.33 -3.24
CA ARG A 32 6.75 -15.49 -4.03
C ARG A 32 7.22 -15.41 -5.47
N GLY A 33 7.95 -14.36 -5.84
CA GLY A 33 8.54 -14.27 -7.14
C GLY A 33 7.94 -13.25 -8.07
N HIS A 34 6.95 -12.47 -7.61
CA HIS A 34 6.38 -11.44 -8.46
C HIS A 34 7.38 -10.28 -8.59
N SER A 35 7.38 -9.63 -9.74
CA SER A 35 8.30 -8.53 -10.00
C SER A 35 7.94 -7.32 -9.14
N ALA A 36 8.95 -6.72 -8.52
CA ALA A 36 8.74 -5.52 -7.73
C ALA A 36 8.18 -4.39 -8.58
N ASP A 37 8.66 -4.26 -9.82
CA ASP A 37 8.18 -3.20 -10.69
C ASP A 37 6.70 -3.41 -11.02
N GLN A 38 6.30 -4.64 -11.26
CA GLN A 38 4.90 -4.93 -11.56
C GLN A 38 4.04 -4.61 -10.33
N LEU A 39 4.51 -5.01 -9.15
CA LEU A 39 3.75 -4.75 -7.92
C LEU A 39 3.64 -3.27 -7.64
N ARG A 40 4.69 -2.50 -7.94
CA ARG A 40 4.61 -1.05 -7.76
C ARG A 40 3.54 -0.45 -8.66
N ARG A 41 3.44 -0.93 -9.89
CA ARG A 41 2.41 -0.45 -10.79
C ARG A 41 1.01 -0.82 -10.30
N ASP A 42 0.89 -1.98 -9.67
CA ASP A 42 -0.39 -2.42 -9.12
C ASP A 42 -0.79 -1.58 -7.91
N ILE A 43 0.19 -1.12 -7.15
CA ILE A 43 -0.06 -0.31 -5.97
C ILE A 43 -0.44 1.11 -6.34
N GLU A 44 0.21 1.68 -7.34
CA GLU A 44 -0.03 3.06 -7.72
C GLU A 44 -1.36 3.22 -8.43
N VAL A 45 -1.92 4.41 -8.32
CA VAL A 45 -3.13 4.73 -9.07
C VAL A 45 -2.71 5.02 -10.49
N PRO A 46 -3.26 4.33 -11.48
CA PRO A 46 -2.87 4.56 -12.88
C PRO A 46 -3.17 5.99 -13.32
N PRO A 47 -2.34 6.55 -14.20
CA PRO A 47 -2.55 7.92 -14.66
C PRO A 47 -3.93 8.16 -15.28
N ALA A 48 -4.48 7.18 -15.98
CA ALA A 48 -5.81 7.34 -16.57
C ALA A 48 -6.87 7.48 -15.51
N VAL A 49 -6.71 6.76 -14.40
CA VAL A 49 -7.67 6.84 -13.29
C VAL A 49 -7.52 8.17 -12.58
N LEU A 50 -6.27 8.64 -12.40
CA LEU A 50 -6.06 9.95 -11.80
C LEU A 50 -6.73 11.04 -12.62
N ALA A 51 -6.58 10.99 -13.93
CA ALA A 51 -7.21 11.97 -14.81
C ALA A 51 -8.72 11.94 -14.67
N LYS A 52 -9.28 10.74 -14.59
CA LYS A 52 -10.72 10.59 -14.42
C LYS A 52 -11.17 11.20 -13.09
N TRP A 53 -10.42 10.94 -12.03
CA TRP A 53 -10.76 11.46 -10.71
C TRP A 53 -10.69 12.99 -10.68
N HIS A 54 -9.70 13.56 -11.38
CA HIS A 54 -9.61 15.00 -11.46
C HIS A 54 -10.85 15.60 -12.12
N ARG A 55 -11.29 14.98 -13.20
CA ARG A 55 -12.50 15.47 -13.89
C ARG A 55 -13.73 15.34 -13.01
N GLU A 56 -13.82 14.24 -12.28
CA GLU A 56 -14.97 14.04 -11.39
C GLU A 56 -14.96 15.07 -10.27
N ALA A 57 -13.78 15.36 -9.73
CA ALA A 57 -13.67 16.32 -8.64
C ALA A 57 -14.00 17.73 -9.09
N GLU A 58 -13.77 18.04 -10.37
CA GLU A 58 -14.16 19.35 -10.89
C GLU A 58 -15.66 19.51 -10.91
N ARG A 59 -16.38 18.42 -11.16
CA ARG A 59 -17.83 18.47 -11.18
C ARG A 59 -18.43 18.38 -9.79
N ASP A 60 -17.76 17.69 -8.88
CA ASP A 60 -18.25 17.50 -7.54
C ASP A 60 -17.09 17.71 -6.56
N PRO A 61 -16.96 18.92 -6.02
CA PRO A 61 -15.81 19.22 -5.14
C PRO A 61 -15.74 18.33 -3.91
N GLN A 62 -16.85 17.74 -3.48
CA GLN A 62 -16.80 16.86 -2.33
C GLN A 62 -15.97 15.62 -2.60
N LEU A 63 -15.88 15.21 -3.86
CA LEU A 63 -15.10 14.04 -4.22
C LEU A 63 -13.60 14.31 -4.17
N ARG A 64 -13.20 15.59 -4.19
CA ARG A 64 -11.79 15.92 -4.18
C ARG A 64 -11.10 15.36 -2.95
N ASP A 65 -11.72 15.51 -1.79
CA ASP A 65 -11.15 15.00 -0.56
C ASP A 65 -11.01 13.50 -0.59
N VAL A 66 -12.05 12.82 -1.07
CA VAL A 66 -12.04 11.37 -1.13
C VAL A 66 -10.91 10.89 -2.04
N PHE A 67 -10.80 11.49 -3.22
CA PHE A 67 -9.78 11.08 -4.17
C PHE A 67 -8.39 11.37 -3.65
N THR A 68 -8.21 12.52 -2.98
CA THR A 68 -6.92 12.86 -2.41
C THR A 68 -6.51 11.82 -1.37
N ARG A 69 -7.45 11.39 -0.53
CA ARG A 69 -7.15 10.39 0.47
C ARG A 69 -6.78 9.06 -0.16
N MET A 70 -7.47 8.70 -1.26
CA MET A 70 -7.18 7.45 -1.93
C MET A 70 -5.79 7.46 -2.54
N VAL A 71 -5.41 8.57 -3.15
CA VAL A 71 -4.08 8.70 -3.73
C VAL A 71 -3.02 8.65 -2.63
N ASP A 72 -3.26 9.37 -1.54
CA ASP A 72 -2.32 9.38 -0.43
C ASP A 72 -2.17 8.00 0.18
N TYR A 73 -3.26 7.28 0.30
CA TYR A 73 -3.23 5.93 0.84
C TYR A 73 -2.34 5.04 -0.02
N ARG A 74 -2.52 5.11 -1.35
CA ARG A 74 -1.71 4.30 -2.26
C ARG A 74 -0.24 4.68 -2.19
N ARG A 75 0.05 5.96 -2.02
CA ARG A 75 1.43 6.40 -1.89
C ARG A 75 2.06 5.86 -0.63
N HIS A 76 1.30 5.79 0.45
CA HIS A 76 1.81 5.23 1.69
C HIS A 76 2.07 3.74 1.54
N VAL A 77 1.17 3.03 0.87
CA VAL A 77 1.37 1.60 0.62
C VAL A 77 2.66 1.40 -0.16
N LEU A 78 2.86 2.23 -1.19
CA LEU A 78 4.05 2.11 -2.03
C LEU A 78 5.31 2.39 -1.22
N ALA A 79 5.29 3.41 -0.37
CA ALA A 79 6.45 3.75 0.43
C ALA A 79 6.83 2.62 1.37
N PHE A 80 5.85 2.03 2.05
CA PHE A 80 6.12 0.90 2.93
C PHE A 80 6.59 -0.32 2.15
N PHE A 81 6.01 -0.55 0.98
CA PHE A 81 6.44 -1.66 0.14
C PHE A 81 7.90 -1.50 -0.26
N ASP A 82 8.29 -0.29 -0.66
CA ASP A 82 9.66 -0.03 -1.07
C ASP A 82 10.64 -0.23 0.08
N VAL A 83 10.24 0.13 1.29
CA VAL A 83 11.08 -0.10 2.45
C VAL A 83 11.27 -1.59 2.67
N LEU A 84 10.20 -2.36 2.56
CA LEU A 84 10.30 -3.80 2.78
C LEU A 84 11.18 -4.46 1.73
N VAL A 85 11.01 -4.09 0.47
CA VAL A 85 11.82 -4.65 -0.60
C VAL A 85 13.28 -4.25 -0.42
N GLY A 86 13.52 -3.00 -0.05
CA GLY A 86 14.87 -2.52 0.18
C GLY A 86 15.56 -3.23 1.33
N SER A 87 14.81 -3.48 2.40
CA SER A 87 15.36 -4.20 3.54
C SER A 87 15.73 -5.61 3.17
N ASP A 88 14.90 -6.24 2.35
CA ASP A 88 15.16 -7.60 1.94
C ASP A 88 16.46 -7.69 1.15
N GLY A 89 16.78 -6.67 0.37
CA GLY A 89 17.99 -6.69 -0.43
C GLY A 89 19.22 -6.24 0.33
N GLN A 90 19.06 -5.51 1.41
CA GLN A 90 20.20 -4.98 2.11
C GLN A 90 21.18 -6.00 2.64
N PRO A 91 20.76 -7.07 3.28
CA PRO A 91 21.71 -8.03 3.80
C PRO A 91 22.65 -8.56 2.73
N GLN A 92 22.15 -8.70 1.53
CA GLN A 92 22.95 -9.20 0.46
C GLN A 92 24.03 -8.22 0.09
N ARG A 93 23.70 -6.94 0.10
CA ARG A 93 24.67 -5.94 -0.26
C ARG A 93 25.75 -5.80 0.80
N VAL A 94 25.40 -6.04 2.01
CA VAL A 94 26.34 -5.92 3.10
C VAL A 94 27.40 -7.00 3.02
N GLN A 95 27.03 -8.14 2.46
CA GLN A 95 27.98 -9.22 2.35
C GLN A 95 29.09 -8.85 1.41
#